data_4cb866a5ad713808ab5b085b5413ac26
#
_entry.id   4cb866a5ad713808ab5b085b5413ac26
#
_cell.length_a   1.000
_cell.length_b   1.000
_cell.length_c   1.000
_cell.angle_alpha   90.00
_cell.angle_beta   90.00
_cell.angle_gamma   90.00
#
_symmetry.space_group_name_H-M   'P 1'
#
loop_
_entity.id
_entity.type
_entity.pdbx_description
1 polymer ?
#
loop_
_entity_poly.entity_id
_entity_poly.type
_entity_poly.pdbx_seq_one_letter_code
_entity_poly.pdbx_strand_id
1 'polypeptide(L)'
;MTAEATGRLDRGDGVELAWRRLAGRGPGVVFLGGFNSDMTGTKAEDLAAFCAAQGRAFLRFDYSGHGTSGGRFVDGTIGRWAKDAACVLDALTEGPQILVGSSMGGWIALLLALRRRERVAGLVGIAAAPDFTSRITATLEPEARAAIERDGAWHRPSAYGDPYPITRALLEDGERHLLLQGPVPIAVPVRLLHGQQDPDVPWELSLRTAAAITGPDVQVTLIKDGDHRLSRPADLLVLRRTLAALLPEDGG
;
A
#
# COMPACT_ATOMS: atom_id res chain seq x y z
N MET A 1 2.43 -13.39 24.37
CA MET A 1 2.35 -12.68 23.08
C MET A 1 3.18 -13.46 22.08
N THR A 2 2.58 -13.91 20.98
CA THR A 2 3.30 -14.62 19.91
C THR A 2 4.25 -13.63 19.24
N ALA A 3 5.55 -13.93 19.22
CA ALA A 3 6.55 -13.07 18.58
C ALA A 3 6.41 -13.18 17.07
N GLU A 4 6.64 -12.06 16.34
CA GLU A 4 6.72 -12.10 14.90
C GLU A 4 7.96 -12.91 14.46
N ALA A 5 7.75 -13.85 13.54
CA ALA A 5 8.86 -14.45 12.79
C ALA A 5 9.38 -13.42 11.76
N THR A 6 10.68 -13.43 11.55
CA THR A 6 11.35 -12.56 10.58
C THR A 6 12.13 -13.40 9.57
N GLY A 7 12.28 -12.90 8.37
CA GLY A 7 13.06 -13.61 7.34
C GLY A 7 13.26 -12.79 6.08
N ARG A 8 13.83 -13.46 5.09
CA ARG A 8 14.03 -12.94 3.74
C ARG A 8 13.46 -13.93 2.74
N LEU A 9 12.81 -13.42 1.71
CA LEU A 9 12.25 -14.20 0.61
C LEU A 9 13.00 -13.85 -0.66
N ASP A 10 13.66 -14.84 -1.27
CA ASP A 10 14.24 -14.66 -2.60
C ASP A 10 13.12 -14.49 -3.62
N ARG A 11 13.16 -13.40 -4.35
CA ARG A 11 12.20 -13.11 -5.43
C ARG A 11 12.49 -13.91 -6.71
N GLY A 12 13.61 -14.63 -6.79
CA GLY A 12 14.02 -15.42 -7.93
C GLY A 12 14.90 -14.68 -8.95
N ASP A 13 15.25 -13.41 -8.69
CA ASP A 13 16.16 -12.60 -9.53
C ASP A 13 17.35 -12.03 -8.75
N GLY A 14 17.66 -12.62 -7.60
CA GLY A 14 18.74 -12.23 -6.72
C GLY A 14 18.37 -11.07 -5.77
N VAL A 15 17.12 -10.66 -5.73
CA VAL A 15 16.61 -9.67 -4.77
C VAL A 15 15.89 -10.38 -3.64
N GLU A 16 16.34 -10.17 -2.41
CA GLU A 16 15.71 -10.67 -1.20
C GLU A 16 14.75 -9.63 -0.60
N LEU A 17 13.52 -10.05 -0.32
CA LEU A 17 12.50 -9.23 0.33
C LEU A 17 12.45 -9.54 1.82
N ALA A 18 12.71 -8.54 2.65
CA ALA A 18 12.62 -8.67 4.10
C ALA A 18 11.15 -8.65 4.54
N TRP A 19 10.81 -9.52 5.48
CA TRP A 19 9.45 -9.64 5.99
C TRP A 19 9.40 -9.91 7.50
N ARG A 20 8.25 -9.58 8.10
CA ARG A 20 7.85 -10.00 9.46
C ARG A 20 6.45 -10.59 9.40
N ARG A 21 6.28 -11.74 10.05
CA ARG A 21 5.01 -12.48 10.04
C ARG A 21 4.60 -12.91 11.43
N LEU A 22 3.36 -12.66 11.77
CA LEU A 22 2.69 -13.19 12.94
C LEU A 22 1.82 -14.38 12.50
N ALA A 23 2.00 -15.53 13.12
CA ALA A 23 1.12 -16.67 12.93
C ALA A 23 -0.25 -16.43 13.61
N GLY A 24 -1.32 -16.88 12.97
CA GLY A 24 -2.67 -16.70 13.51
C GLY A 24 -3.72 -17.28 12.57
N ARG A 25 -4.98 -17.09 12.91
CA ARG A 25 -6.11 -17.55 12.07
C ARG A 25 -6.35 -16.61 10.88
N GLY A 26 -6.95 -17.16 9.83
CA GLY A 26 -7.35 -16.41 8.64
C GLY A 26 -8.80 -15.89 8.71
N PRO A 27 -9.20 -15.02 7.75
CA PRO A 27 -8.31 -14.39 6.81
C PRO A 27 -7.24 -13.58 7.55
N GLY A 28 -5.98 -13.70 7.09
CA GLY A 28 -4.88 -12.91 7.62
C GLY A 28 -4.88 -11.49 7.03
N VAL A 29 -4.02 -10.65 7.57
CA VAL A 29 -3.86 -9.26 7.14
C VAL A 29 -2.46 -9.07 6.56
N VAL A 30 -2.37 -8.47 5.36
CA VAL A 30 -1.11 -8.12 4.72
C VAL A 30 -1.01 -6.61 4.62
N PHE A 31 0.02 -6.03 5.23
CA PHE A 31 0.29 -4.59 5.17
C PHE A 31 1.23 -4.26 4.01
N LEU A 32 0.82 -3.29 3.21
CA LEU A 32 1.50 -2.78 2.02
C LEU A 32 1.91 -1.33 2.28
N GLY A 33 3.22 -1.10 2.42
CA GLY A 33 3.80 0.20 2.75
C GLY A 33 3.66 1.24 1.64
N GLY A 34 3.87 2.50 1.98
CA GLY A 34 3.90 3.62 1.04
C GLY A 34 5.25 3.78 0.33
N PHE A 35 5.30 4.71 -0.61
CA PHE A 35 6.51 5.10 -1.31
C PHE A 35 7.57 5.63 -0.33
N ASN A 36 8.80 5.15 -0.45
CA ASN A 36 9.92 5.49 0.42
C ASN A 36 9.65 5.29 1.92
N SER A 37 8.88 4.24 2.27
CA SER A 37 8.62 3.84 3.66
C SER A 37 9.05 2.40 3.90
N ASP A 38 9.16 2.00 5.16
CA ASP A 38 9.49 0.65 5.56
C ASP A 38 8.38 -0.03 6.38
N MET A 39 8.56 -1.32 6.67
CA MET A 39 7.59 -2.14 7.40
C MET A 39 7.57 -1.87 8.92
N THR A 40 8.39 -0.93 9.44
CA THR A 40 8.44 -0.56 10.87
C THR A 40 7.67 0.72 11.19
N GLY A 41 6.98 1.29 10.20
CA GLY A 41 6.19 2.50 10.39
C GLY A 41 5.01 2.30 11.36
N THR A 42 4.57 3.40 11.99
CA THR A 42 3.54 3.42 13.05
C THR A 42 2.29 2.59 12.74
N LYS A 43 1.75 2.68 11.51
CA LYS A 43 0.57 1.92 11.11
C LYS A 43 0.83 0.42 11.05
N ALA A 44 1.99 0.02 10.55
CA ALA A 44 2.38 -1.39 10.46
C ALA A 44 2.57 -2.01 11.85
N GLU A 45 3.20 -1.29 12.78
CA GLU A 45 3.37 -1.70 14.17
C GLU A 45 2.03 -1.79 14.92
N ASP A 46 1.16 -0.79 14.75
CA ASP A 46 -0.16 -0.76 15.37
C ASP A 46 -1.05 -1.94 14.89
N LEU A 47 -1.02 -2.22 13.59
CA LEU A 47 -1.76 -3.35 13.02
C LEU A 47 -1.19 -4.70 13.44
N ALA A 48 0.13 -4.83 13.58
CA ALA A 48 0.76 -6.04 14.11
C ALA A 48 0.29 -6.32 15.55
N ALA A 49 0.29 -5.29 16.40
CA ALA A 49 -0.20 -5.40 17.78
C ALA A 49 -1.70 -5.72 17.83
N PHE A 50 -2.52 -5.07 16.99
CA PHE A 50 -3.95 -5.34 16.88
C PHE A 50 -4.21 -6.79 16.44
N CYS A 51 -3.55 -7.27 15.39
CA CYS A 51 -3.72 -8.65 14.90
C CYS A 51 -3.26 -9.68 15.94
N ALA A 52 -2.16 -9.40 16.65
CA ALA A 52 -1.69 -10.25 17.75
C ALA A 52 -2.75 -10.39 18.87
N ALA A 53 -3.35 -9.26 19.28
CA ALA A 53 -4.40 -9.26 20.30
C ALA A 53 -5.66 -10.01 19.85
N GLN A 54 -5.96 -10.05 18.56
CA GLN A 54 -7.09 -10.76 17.95
C GLN A 54 -6.75 -12.20 17.54
N GLY A 55 -5.52 -12.70 17.76
CA GLY A 55 -5.09 -14.01 17.29
C GLY A 55 -5.12 -14.19 15.78
N ARG A 56 -5.02 -13.09 15.01
CA ARG A 56 -5.04 -13.08 13.54
C ARG A 56 -3.65 -13.16 12.94
N ALA A 57 -3.52 -13.86 11.82
CA ALA A 57 -2.28 -13.83 11.04
C ALA A 57 -2.04 -12.42 10.49
N PHE A 58 -0.78 -11.98 10.54
CA PHE A 58 -0.36 -10.68 10.01
C PHE A 58 0.96 -10.80 9.29
N LEU A 59 1.10 -10.10 8.16
CA LEU A 59 2.32 -10.05 7.37
C LEU A 59 2.61 -8.60 6.97
N ARG A 60 3.84 -8.18 7.15
CA ARG A 60 4.41 -6.93 6.67
C ARG A 60 5.77 -7.17 6.05
N PHE A 61 6.15 -6.38 5.08
CA PHE A 61 7.39 -6.57 4.34
C PHE A 61 7.87 -5.25 3.74
N ASP A 62 9.14 -5.22 3.39
CA ASP A 62 9.75 -4.14 2.61
C ASP A 62 9.78 -4.53 1.13
N TYR A 63 9.34 -3.62 0.26
CA TYR A 63 9.54 -3.79 -1.18
C TYR A 63 11.02 -3.78 -1.55
N SER A 64 11.37 -4.26 -2.74
CA SER A 64 12.74 -4.09 -3.27
C SER A 64 13.15 -2.62 -3.25
N GLY A 65 14.36 -2.36 -2.73
CA GLY A 65 14.92 -1.02 -2.54
C GLY A 65 14.33 -0.21 -1.38
N HIS A 66 13.45 -0.81 -0.55
CA HIS A 66 12.92 -0.19 0.68
C HIS A 66 13.47 -0.88 1.93
N GLY A 67 13.52 -0.14 3.03
CA GLY A 67 13.85 -0.64 4.35
C GLY A 67 15.10 -1.53 4.35
N THR A 68 14.92 -2.79 4.74
CA THR A 68 16.00 -3.80 4.80
C THR A 68 15.98 -4.81 3.66
N SER A 69 15.09 -4.67 2.68
CA SER A 69 15.08 -5.48 1.46
C SER A 69 16.25 -5.16 0.54
N GLY A 70 16.63 -6.12 -0.29
CA GLY A 70 17.64 -5.95 -1.32
C GLY A 70 17.17 -5.06 -2.48
N GLY A 71 18.08 -4.79 -3.41
CA GLY A 71 17.84 -3.91 -4.55
C GLY A 71 18.11 -2.44 -4.24
N ARG A 72 17.93 -1.58 -5.25
CA ARG A 72 18.11 -0.14 -5.12
C ARG A 72 16.77 0.55 -5.32
N PHE A 73 16.47 1.56 -4.51
CA PHE A 73 15.22 2.32 -4.59
C PHE A 73 15.00 2.94 -5.98
N VAL A 74 16.07 3.44 -6.60
CA VAL A 74 16.04 4.06 -7.94
C VAL A 74 15.65 3.08 -9.07
N ASP A 75 15.79 1.78 -8.85
CA ASP A 75 15.37 0.75 -9.81
C ASP A 75 13.90 0.33 -9.62
N GLY A 76 13.23 0.91 -8.62
CA GLY A 76 11.86 0.60 -8.27
C GLY A 76 10.84 1.19 -9.23
N THR A 77 9.79 0.41 -9.52
CA THR A 77 8.64 0.83 -10.33
C THR A 77 7.36 0.24 -9.76
N ILE A 78 6.20 0.75 -10.14
CA ILE A 78 4.90 0.24 -9.69
C ILE A 78 4.74 -1.24 -10.02
N GLY A 79 5.10 -1.64 -11.24
CA GLY A 79 5.03 -3.03 -11.66
C GLY A 79 5.99 -3.94 -10.89
N ARG A 80 7.20 -3.44 -10.56
CA ARG A 80 8.18 -4.17 -9.76
C ARG A 80 7.67 -4.40 -8.33
N TRP A 81 7.21 -3.34 -7.67
CA TRP A 81 6.68 -3.44 -6.31
C TRP A 81 5.37 -4.25 -6.23
N ALA A 82 4.52 -4.18 -7.26
CA ALA A 82 3.36 -5.07 -7.35
C ALA A 82 3.76 -6.55 -7.51
N LYS A 83 4.89 -6.86 -8.20
CA LYS A 83 5.44 -8.22 -8.26
C LYS A 83 6.02 -8.65 -6.91
N ASP A 84 6.72 -7.78 -6.20
CA ASP A 84 7.22 -8.04 -4.84
C ASP A 84 6.06 -8.44 -3.92
N ALA A 85 5.00 -7.63 -3.92
CA ALA A 85 3.82 -7.87 -3.10
C ALA A 85 3.12 -9.19 -3.48
N ALA A 86 3.02 -9.52 -4.77
CA ALA A 86 2.46 -10.80 -5.22
C ALA A 86 3.33 -11.98 -4.76
N CYS A 87 4.65 -11.87 -4.88
CA CYS A 87 5.60 -12.89 -4.45
C CYS A 87 5.46 -13.15 -2.93
N VAL A 88 5.40 -12.10 -2.14
CA VAL A 88 5.22 -12.19 -0.68
C VAL A 88 3.86 -12.78 -0.31
N LEU A 89 2.78 -12.34 -0.95
CA LEU A 89 1.43 -12.87 -0.75
C LEU A 89 1.38 -14.37 -1.07
N ASP A 90 1.92 -14.77 -2.20
CA ASP A 90 1.85 -16.15 -2.69
C ASP A 90 2.72 -17.10 -1.87
N ALA A 91 3.92 -16.66 -1.43
CA ALA A 91 4.88 -17.52 -0.72
C ALA A 91 4.69 -17.59 0.80
N LEU A 92 4.16 -16.52 1.42
CA LEU A 92 4.16 -16.37 2.89
C LEU A 92 2.77 -16.39 3.52
N THR A 93 1.70 -16.51 2.71
CA THR A 93 0.33 -16.59 3.23
C THR A 93 -0.46 -17.71 2.58
N GLU A 94 -1.49 -18.19 3.28
CA GLU A 94 -2.41 -19.20 2.78
C GLU A 94 -3.84 -18.66 2.74
N GLY A 95 -4.60 -19.05 1.71
CA GLY A 95 -5.99 -18.61 1.52
C GLY A 95 -6.13 -17.10 1.26
N PRO A 96 -7.36 -16.59 1.27
CA PRO A 96 -7.66 -15.18 1.06
C PRO A 96 -7.18 -14.30 2.23
N GLN A 97 -6.65 -13.12 1.91
CA GLN A 97 -6.13 -12.15 2.87
C GLN A 97 -6.87 -10.82 2.78
N ILE A 98 -6.92 -10.05 3.86
CA ILE A 98 -7.29 -8.64 3.84
C ILE A 98 -6.02 -7.83 3.57
N LEU A 99 -6.01 -7.06 2.49
CA LEU A 99 -4.89 -6.19 2.13
C LEU A 99 -5.10 -4.80 2.74
N VAL A 100 -4.13 -4.31 3.49
CA VAL A 100 -4.14 -2.95 4.05
C VAL A 100 -3.01 -2.16 3.41
N GLY A 101 -3.35 -1.24 2.51
CA GLY A 101 -2.38 -0.46 1.74
C GLY A 101 -2.36 1.01 2.08
N SER A 102 -1.19 1.56 2.40
CA SER A 102 -1.00 2.99 2.67
C SER A 102 -0.39 3.69 1.47
N SER A 103 -1.02 4.78 1.00
CA SER A 103 -0.53 5.61 -0.11
C SER A 103 -0.27 4.76 -1.38
N MET A 104 0.98 4.66 -1.86
CA MET A 104 1.38 3.76 -2.94
C MET A 104 0.94 2.31 -2.68
N GLY A 105 1.05 1.84 -1.43
CA GLY A 105 0.60 0.49 -1.04
C GLY A 105 -0.89 0.27 -1.30
N GLY A 106 -1.71 1.32 -1.23
CA GLY A 106 -3.12 1.28 -1.63
C GLY A 106 -3.29 1.02 -3.14
N TRP A 107 -2.48 1.63 -3.99
CA TRP A 107 -2.47 1.32 -5.42
C TRP A 107 -2.06 -0.13 -5.68
N ILE A 108 -0.98 -0.58 -5.03
CA ILE A 108 -0.51 -1.96 -5.16
C ILE A 108 -1.56 -2.96 -4.66
N ALA A 109 -2.28 -2.65 -3.56
CA ALA A 109 -3.38 -3.49 -3.08
C ALA A 109 -4.51 -3.64 -4.11
N LEU A 110 -4.90 -2.55 -4.78
CA LEU A 110 -5.88 -2.58 -5.88
C LEU A 110 -5.38 -3.44 -7.05
N LEU A 111 -4.10 -3.30 -7.44
CA LEU A 111 -3.50 -4.13 -8.49
C LEU A 111 -3.48 -5.62 -8.11
N LEU A 112 -3.18 -5.96 -6.85
CA LEU A 112 -3.23 -7.33 -6.36
C LEU A 112 -4.65 -7.90 -6.38
N ALA A 113 -5.65 -7.12 -5.95
CA ALA A 113 -7.05 -7.56 -5.97
C ALA A 113 -7.54 -7.87 -7.39
N LEU A 114 -7.00 -7.20 -8.41
CA LEU A 114 -7.30 -7.52 -9.81
C LEU A 114 -6.57 -8.75 -10.33
N ARG A 115 -5.32 -8.99 -9.87
CA ARG A 115 -4.43 -10.04 -10.38
C ARG A 115 -4.49 -11.35 -9.57
N ARG A 116 -4.96 -11.29 -8.32
CA ARG A 116 -5.02 -12.41 -7.36
C ARG A 116 -6.38 -12.45 -6.67
N ARG A 117 -7.45 -12.40 -7.44
CA ARG A 117 -8.84 -12.25 -6.96
C ARG A 117 -9.20 -13.25 -5.86
N GLU A 118 -8.81 -14.51 -6.03
CA GLU A 118 -9.07 -15.60 -5.09
C GLU A 118 -8.22 -15.52 -3.81
N ARG A 119 -7.18 -14.67 -3.81
CA ARG A 119 -6.28 -14.46 -2.65
C ARG A 119 -6.62 -13.22 -1.85
N VAL A 120 -7.69 -12.49 -2.20
CA VAL A 120 -8.08 -11.24 -1.53
C VAL A 120 -9.50 -11.36 -1.01
N ALA A 121 -9.67 -11.20 0.31
CA ALA A 121 -10.97 -11.23 1.00
C ALA A 121 -11.54 -9.82 1.22
N GLY A 122 -10.70 -8.79 1.22
CA GLY A 122 -11.09 -7.40 1.41
C GLY A 122 -9.91 -6.45 1.29
N LEU A 123 -10.19 -5.16 1.21
CA LEU A 123 -9.22 -4.08 1.05
C LEU A 123 -9.45 -2.94 2.03
N VAL A 124 -8.38 -2.44 2.63
CA VAL A 124 -8.35 -1.15 3.32
C VAL A 124 -7.30 -0.26 2.67
N GLY A 125 -7.71 0.85 2.08
CA GLY A 125 -6.82 1.88 1.54
C GLY A 125 -6.69 3.06 2.53
N ILE A 126 -5.48 3.41 2.91
CA ILE A 126 -5.19 4.54 3.80
C ILE A 126 -4.51 5.63 2.98
N ALA A 127 -5.18 6.75 2.75
CA ALA A 127 -4.74 7.80 1.82
C ALA A 127 -4.23 7.20 0.50
N ALA A 128 -4.95 6.18 -0.02
CA ALA A 128 -4.54 5.42 -1.18
C ALA A 128 -4.29 6.34 -2.39
N ALA A 129 -3.18 6.11 -3.08
CA ALA A 129 -2.71 6.96 -4.17
C ALA A 129 -2.64 6.21 -5.51
N PRO A 130 -3.74 5.61 -6.02
CA PRO A 130 -3.71 5.03 -7.36
C PRO A 130 -3.34 6.11 -8.37
N ASP A 131 -2.62 5.70 -9.41
CA ASP A 131 -2.21 6.55 -10.54
C ASP A 131 -1.38 7.78 -10.14
N PHE A 132 -0.68 7.77 -8.98
CA PHE A 132 0.06 8.94 -8.52
C PHE A 132 1.17 9.38 -9.47
N THR A 133 1.73 8.45 -10.26
CA THR A 133 2.76 8.75 -11.26
C THR A 133 2.24 9.67 -12.36
N SER A 134 1.04 9.40 -12.86
CA SER A 134 0.37 10.25 -13.86
C SER A 134 0.09 11.65 -13.29
N ARG A 135 -0.31 11.75 -12.02
CA ARG A 135 -0.51 13.04 -11.35
C ARG A 135 0.81 13.79 -11.19
N ILE A 136 1.92 13.11 -10.81
CA ILE A 136 3.24 13.72 -10.77
C ILE A 136 3.61 14.25 -12.17
N THR A 137 3.50 13.42 -13.20
CA THR A 137 3.81 13.81 -14.58
C THR A 137 3.04 15.05 -15.03
N ALA A 138 1.75 15.14 -14.67
CA ALA A 138 0.91 16.28 -15.04
C ALA A 138 1.28 17.59 -14.33
N THR A 139 1.92 17.51 -13.17
CA THR A 139 2.28 18.66 -12.32
C THR A 139 3.79 18.93 -12.27
N LEU A 140 4.60 18.24 -13.08
CA LEU A 140 6.05 18.47 -13.14
C LEU A 140 6.37 19.88 -13.64
N GLU A 141 7.09 20.61 -12.81
CA GLU A 141 7.68 21.89 -13.22
C GLU A 141 8.74 21.69 -14.32
N PRO A 142 9.01 22.71 -15.17
CA PRO A 142 9.96 22.60 -16.28
C PRO A 142 11.34 22.10 -15.86
N GLU A 143 11.87 22.55 -14.73
CA GLU A 143 13.19 22.16 -14.20
C GLU A 143 13.22 20.68 -13.80
N ALA A 144 12.15 20.19 -13.14
CA ALA A 144 12.02 18.78 -12.75
C ALA A 144 11.92 17.88 -13.99
N ARG A 145 11.16 18.31 -15.00
CA ARG A 145 11.04 17.60 -16.29
C ARG A 145 12.40 17.54 -17.00
N ALA A 146 13.12 18.66 -17.10
CA ALA A 146 14.44 18.71 -17.69
C ALA A 146 15.45 17.81 -16.93
N ALA A 147 15.38 17.76 -15.60
CA ALA A 147 16.21 16.86 -14.80
C ALA A 147 15.94 15.38 -15.13
N ILE A 148 14.67 14.98 -15.22
CA ILE A 148 14.30 13.61 -15.60
C ILE A 148 14.77 13.26 -17.01
N GLU A 149 14.67 14.20 -17.96
CA GLU A 149 15.11 14.01 -19.34
C GLU A 149 16.65 13.90 -19.45
N ARG A 150 17.39 14.71 -18.72
CA ARG A 150 18.84 14.75 -18.76
C ARG A 150 19.48 13.63 -17.94
N ASP A 151 19.03 13.46 -16.68
CA ASP A 151 19.70 12.66 -15.65
C ASP A 151 18.95 11.35 -15.37
N GLY A 152 17.75 11.15 -15.93
CA GLY A 152 16.88 9.99 -15.70
C GLY A 152 16.09 10.05 -14.40
N ALA A 153 16.30 11.06 -13.55
CA ALA A 153 15.61 11.23 -12.29
C ALA A 153 15.59 12.71 -11.84
N TRP A 154 14.55 13.04 -11.06
CA TRP A 154 14.45 14.29 -10.32
C TRP A 154 14.34 13.98 -8.81
N HIS A 155 15.09 14.68 -7.98
CA HIS A 155 15.02 14.54 -6.53
C HIS A 155 13.94 15.47 -5.98
N ARG A 156 12.77 14.89 -5.70
CA ARG A 156 11.63 15.63 -5.16
C ARG A 156 11.90 15.98 -3.70
N PRO A 157 11.75 17.25 -3.29
CA PRO A 157 11.79 17.65 -1.89
C PRO A 157 10.73 16.89 -1.07
N SER A 158 11.06 16.52 0.16
CA SER A 158 10.17 15.82 1.08
C SER A 158 9.94 16.67 2.34
N ALA A 159 8.68 16.70 2.80
CA ALA A 159 8.35 17.28 4.09
C ALA A 159 8.73 16.35 5.27
N TYR A 160 9.12 15.11 4.97
CA TYR A 160 9.31 14.04 5.97
C TYR A 160 10.75 13.52 6.06
N GLY A 161 11.70 14.13 5.36
CA GLY A 161 13.11 13.70 5.35
C GLY A 161 13.87 14.17 4.12
N ASP A 162 14.90 13.42 3.75
CA ASP A 162 15.73 13.74 2.58
C ASP A 162 14.93 13.71 1.27
N PRO A 163 15.34 14.49 0.25
CA PRO A 163 14.76 14.40 -1.08
C PRO A 163 14.86 12.98 -1.65
N TYR A 164 13.82 12.52 -2.32
CA TYR A 164 13.78 11.18 -2.91
C TYR A 164 13.65 11.22 -4.43
N PRO A 165 14.27 10.27 -5.15
CA PRO A 165 14.26 10.27 -6.60
C PRO A 165 12.90 9.85 -7.17
N ILE A 166 12.40 10.66 -8.10
CA ILE A 166 11.35 10.30 -9.05
C ILE A 166 12.04 9.98 -10.37
N THR A 167 12.09 8.72 -10.73
CA THR A 167 12.82 8.27 -11.92
C THR A 167 11.91 8.24 -13.16
N ARG A 168 12.51 8.39 -14.34
CA ARG A 168 11.81 8.20 -15.61
C ARG A 168 11.16 6.82 -15.67
N ALA A 169 11.89 5.77 -15.26
CA ALA A 169 11.40 4.40 -15.26
C ALA A 169 10.15 4.22 -14.37
N LEU A 170 10.10 4.88 -13.20
CA LEU A 170 8.92 4.86 -12.33
C LEU A 170 7.71 5.48 -13.03
N LEU A 171 7.88 6.65 -13.67
CA LEU A 171 6.80 7.35 -14.35
C LEU A 171 6.28 6.55 -15.56
N GLU A 172 7.18 6.09 -16.43
CA GLU A 172 6.83 5.30 -17.61
C GLU A 172 6.18 3.95 -17.25
N ASP A 173 6.64 3.31 -16.19
CA ASP A 173 6.04 2.07 -15.72
C ASP A 173 4.65 2.31 -15.12
N GLY A 174 4.50 3.38 -14.36
CA GLY A 174 3.22 3.74 -13.75
C GLY A 174 2.10 3.93 -14.78
N GLU A 175 2.40 4.50 -15.96
CA GLU A 175 1.43 4.66 -17.05
C GLU A 175 0.86 3.30 -17.51
N ARG A 176 1.61 2.21 -17.39
CA ARG A 176 1.15 0.86 -17.74
C ARG A 176 0.25 0.22 -16.69
N HIS A 177 0.09 0.86 -15.53
CA HIS A 177 -0.64 0.35 -14.37
C HIS A 177 -1.78 1.26 -13.92
N LEU A 178 -2.17 2.25 -14.74
CA LEU A 178 -3.26 3.16 -14.41
C LEU A 178 -4.57 2.40 -14.22
N LEU A 179 -5.33 2.79 -13.20
CA LEU A 179 -6.59 2.15 -12.82
C LEU A 179 -7.81 3.05 -13.03
N LEU A 180 -7.65 4.36 -12.86
CA LEU A 180 -8.78 5.29 -12.82
C LEU A 180 -9.16 5.87 -14.19
N GLN A 181 -8.76 5.20 -15.27
CA GLN A 181 -9.18 5.51 -16.64
C GLN A 181 -10.46 4.80 -17.06
N GLY A 182 -10.97 3.87 -16.22
CA GLY A 182 -12.17 3.10 -16.50
C GLY A 182 -12.66 2.33 -15.27
N PRO A 183 -13.63 1.41 -15.46
CA PRO A 183 -14.15 0.59 -14.38
C PRO A 183 -13.09 -0.32 -13.79
N VAL A 184 -13.06 -0.41 -12.46
CA VAL A 184 -12.13 -1.28 -11.68
C VAL A 184 -12.93 -2.47 -11.12
N PRO A 185 -12.85 -3.67 -11.71
CA PRO A 185 -13.70 -4.81 -11.36
C PRO A 185 -13.20 -5.55 -10.11
N ILE A 186 -13.29 -4.90 -8.95
CA ILE A 186 -13.04 -5.45 -7.63
C ILE A 186 -14.39 -5.72 -6.97
N ALA A 187 -14.65 -6.99 -6.60
CA ALA A 187 -15.91 -7.44 -6.02
C ALA A 187 -15.89 -7.59 -4.50
N VAL A 188 -14.70 -7.67 -3.90
CA VAL A 188 -14.54 -7.80 -2.45
C VAL A 188 -14.83 -6.48 -1.73
N PRO A 189 -15.18 -6.51 -0.42
CA PRO A 189 -15.36 -5.29 0.38
C PRO A 189 -14.14 -4.37 0.33
N VAL A 190 -14.36 -3.07 0.09
CA VAL A 190 -13.30 -2.04 0.06
C VAL A 190 -13.62 -0.93 1.05
N ARG A 191 -12.64 -0.54 1.84
CA ARG A 191 -12.72 0.57 2.80
C ARG A 191 -11.59 1.55 2.50
N LEU A 192 -11.94 2.81 2.26
CA LEU A 192 -10.98 3.88 1.96
C LEU A 192 -11.01 4.90 3.09
N LEU A 193 -9.88 5.10 3.76
CA LEU A 193 -9.69 6.11 4.80
C LEU A 193 -8.84 7.24 4.26
N HIS A 194 -9.30 8.50 4.41
CA HIS A 194 -8.54 9.65 3.92
C HIS A 194 -8.67 10.86 4.85
N GLY A 195 -7.54 11.53 5.09
CA GLY A 195 -7.51 12.79 5.81
C GLY A 195 -7.85 13.98 4.90
N GLN A 196 -8.74 14.87 5.34
CA GLN A 196 -9.07 16.05 4.53
C GLN A 196 -8.01 17.17 4.60
N GLN A 197 -6.99 17.02 5.43
CA GLN A 197 -5.82 17.90 5.52
C GLN A 197 -4.57 17.24 4.90
N ASP A 198 -4.76 16.24 4.02
CA ASP A 198 -3.67 15.57 3.30
C ASP A 198 -3.05 16.52 2.26
N PRO A 199 -1.76 16.94 2.43
CA PRO A 199 -1.09 17.83 1.49
C PRO A 199 -0.52 17.10 0.26
N ASP A 200 -0.39 15.78 0.33
CA ASP A 200 0.30 14.97 -0.69
C ASP A 200 -0.66 14.33 -1.69
N VAL A 201 -1.81 13.85 -1.19
CA VAL A 201 -2.82 13.15 -1.99
C VAL A 201 -4.18 13.79 -1.76
N PRO A 202 -4.82 14.37 -2.79
CA PRO A 202 -6.16 14.95 -2.65
C PRO A 202 -7.16 13.89 -2.16
N TRP A 203 -7.90 14.18 -1.10
CA TRP A 203 -8.87 13.22 -0.53
C TRP A 203 -10.00 12.85 -1.50
N GLU A 204 -10.27 13.72 -2.48
CA GLU A 204 -11.20 13.46 -3.59
C GLU A 204 -10.79 12.25 -4.43
N LEU A 205 -9.51 11.87 -4.40
CA LEU A 205 -9.03 10.67 -5.08
C LEU A 205 -9.66 9.40 -4.50
N SER A 206 -9.94 9.37 -3.19
CA SER A 206 -10.67 8.25 -2.59
C SER A 206 -12.11 8.15 -3.10
N LEU A 207 -12.79 9.29 -3.33
CA LEU A 207 -14.13 9.28 -3.93
C LEU A 207 -14.08 8.80 -5.39
N ARG A 208 -13.09 9.26 -6.18
CA ARG A 208 -12.89 8.79 -7.55
C ARG A 208 -12.58 7.29 -7.59
N THR A 209 -11.75 6.82 -6.67
CA THR A 209 -11.42 5.39 -6.56
C THR A 209 -12.66 4.57 -6.22
N ALA A 210 -13.47 5.02 -5.27
CA ALA A 210 -14.72 4.36 -4.90
C ALA A 210 -15.70 4.32 -6.08
N ALA A 211 -15.84 5.42 -6.82
CA ALA A 211 -16.71 5.51 -8.00
C ALA A 211 -16.25 4.60 -9.15
N ALA A 212 -14.95 4.37 -9.30
CA ALA A 212 -14.41 3.50 -10.34
C ALA A 212 -14.57 2.00 -10.01
N ILE A 213 -14.58 1.62 -8.73
CA ILE A 213 -14.76 0.23 -8.30
C ILE A 213 -16.19 -0.22 -8.59
N THR A 214 -16.33 -1.35 -9.30
CA THR A 214 -17.65 -1.85 -9.73
C THR A 214 -18.36 -2.73 -8.70
N GLY A 215 -17.66 -3.17 -7.66
CA GLY A 215 -18.24 -3.96 -6.56
C GLY A 215 -19.20 -3.11 -5.71
N PRO A 216 -20.21 -3.75 -5.08
CA PRO A 216 -21.28 -3.03 -4.36
C PRO A 216 -20.88 -2.57 -2.95
N ASP A 217 -19.87 -3.18 -2.33
CA ASP A 217 -19.47 -2.88 -0.95
C ASP A 217 -18.19 -2.03 -0.90
N VAL A 218 -18.37 -0.74 -1.17
CA VAL A 218 -17.28 0.26 -1.10
C VAL A 218 -17.69 1.38 -0.16
N GLN A 219 -16.84 1.67 0.83
CA GLN A 219 -17.08 2.74 1.80
C GLN A 219 -15.87 3.68 1.85
N VAL A 220 -16.15 4.98 1.97
CA VAL A 220 -15.14 6.02 2.15
C VAL A 220 -15.36 6.71 3.49
N THR A 221 -14.33 6.77 4.31
CA THR A 221 -14.32 7.52 5.57
C THR A 221 -13.35 8.69 5.45
N LEU A 222 -13.88 9.90 5.54
CA LEU A 222 -13.09 11.13 5.54
C LEU A 222 -12.86 11.60 6.97
N ILE A 223 -11.59 11.84 7.33
CA ILE A 223 -11.18 12.34 8.64
C ILE A 223 -10.86 13.83 8.49
N LYS A 224 -11.72 14.68 9.07
CA LYS A 224 -11.74 16.12 8.83
C LYS A 224 -10.40 16.81 9.07
N ASP A 225 -9.71 16.46 10.14
CA ASP A 225 -8.43 17.00 10.57
C ASP A 225 -7.26 16.03 10.34
N GLY A 226 -7.49 14.96 9.57
CA GLY A 226 -6.47 13.94 9.25
C GLY A 226 -5.50 14.44 8.17
N ASP A 227 -4.23 14.13 8.36
CA ASP A 227 -3.15 14.34 7.41
C ASP A 227 -2.94 13.13 6.48
N HIS A 228 -1.90 13.16 5.63
CA HIS A 228 -1.53 12.04 4.77
C HIS A 228 -1.17 10.76 5.54
N ARG A 229 -0.56 10.92 6.69
CA ARG A 229 -0.03 9.78 7.47
C ARG A 229 -1.12 9.02 8.20
N LEU A 230 -2.18 9.68 8.65
CA LEU A 230 -3.25 9.10 9.48
C LEU A 230 -2.68 8.20 10.58
N SER A 231 -1.73 8.74 11.36
CA SER A 231 -0.96 7.99 12.36
C SER A 231 -1.15 8.48 13.80
N ARG A 232 -2.07 9.43 14.03
CA ARG A 232 -2.44 9.85 15.37
C ARG A 232 -3.23 8.73 16.08
N PRO A 233 -3.25 8.66 17.42
CA PRO A 233 -4.01 7.62 18.13
C PRO A 233 -5.49 7.51 17.71
N ALA A 234 -6.15 8.64 17.42
CA ALA A 234 -7.53 8.66 16.91
C ALA A 234 -7.64 8.02 15.51
N ASP A 235 -6.68 8.31 14.62
CA ASP A 235 -6.65 7.76 13.25
C ASP A 235 -6.41 6.24 13.28
N LEU A 236 -5.48 5.78 14.12
CA LEU A 236 -5.21 4.35 14.32
C LEU A 236 -6.42 3.61 14.89
N LEU A 237 -7.18 4.25 15.78
CA LEU A 237 -8.44 3.68 16.28
C LEU A 237 -9.47 3.51 15.15
N VAL A 238 -9.61 4.49 14.25
CA VAL A 238 -10.48 4.38 13.07
C VAL A 238 -10.00 3.25 12.18
N LEU A 239 -8.69 3.14 11.90
CA LEU A 239 -8.11 2.08 11.10
C LEU A 239 -8.41 0.69 11.69
N ARG A 240 -8.18 0.47 12.99
CA ARG A 240 -8.48 -0.80 13.66
C ARG A 240 -9.96 -1.16 13.60
N ARG A 241 -10.87 -0.21 13.81
CA ARG A 241 -12.32 -0.44 13.70
C ARG A 241 -12.72 -0.80 12.28
N THR A 242 -12.14 -0.12 11.29
CA THR A 242 -12.38 -0.40 9.87
C THR A 242 -11.90 -1.80 9.50
N LEU A 243 -10.71 -2.19 9.95
CA LEU A 243 -10.19 -3.54 9.72
C LEU A 243 -11.03 -4.59 10.44
N ALA A 244 -11.41 -4.36 11.70
CA ALA A 244 -12.25 -5.27 12.47
C ALA A 244 -13.57 -5.58 11.77
N ALA A 245 -14.20 -4.59 11.14
CA ALA A 245 -15.46 -4.76 10.40
C ALA A 245 -15.33 -5.65 9.14
N LEU A 246 -14.10 -5.89 8.64
CA LEU A 246 -13.83 -6.80 7.53
C LEU A 246 -13.40 -8.20 7.98
N LEU A 247 -12.99 -8.34 9.24
CA LEU A 247 -12.63 -9.63 9.80
C LEU A 247 -13.91 -10.38 10.20
N PRO A 248 -14.01 -11.68 9.90
CA PRO A 248 -15.16 -12.46 10.39
C PRO A 248 -15.17 -12.44 11.91
N GLU A 249 -16.37 -12.30 12.47
CA GLU A 249 -16.57 -12.46 13.91
C GLU A 249 -16.07 -13.84 14.35
N ASP A 250 -15.65 -13.95 15.61
CA ASP A 250 -15.20 -15.20 16.16
C ASP A 250 -16.41 -16.14 16.17
N GLY A 251 -16.41 -16.99 15.14
CA GLY A 251 -17.53 -17.81 14.78
C GLY A 251 -18.02 -18.69 15.93
N GLY A 252 -19.29 -18.76 16.01
CA GLY A 252 -19.90 -19.88 16.66
C GLY A 252 -19.50 -21.20 15.99
#